data_93e7b89e3b5236a5bb36f53b3b46be7d
#
_entry.id   93e7b89e3b5236a5bb36f53b3b46be7d
#
_cell.length_a   1.000
_cell.length_b   1.000
_cell.length_c   1.000
_cell.angle_alpha   90.00
_cell.angle_beta   90.00
_cell.angle_gamma   90.00
#
_symmetry.space_group_name_H-M   'P 1'
#
loop_
_entity.id
_entity.type
_entity.pdbx_description
1 polymer ?
#
loop_
_entity_poly.entity_id
_entity_poly.type
_entity_poly.pdbx_seq_one_letter_code
_entity_poly.pdbx_strand_id
1 'polypeptide(L)'
;MPRDAEPTQDVRLERGNTILWYYPVGDRSIYPDDLKAYQVQHMAARFADPLRFNTFGNLLECPSLTLQDGALRGRGTSFDLRIHALARQTPQAETWIETIERNAAQPVDVAKDWPTHRAWWAAFWDRSWIVVSDNTLPPEAREQFHGEPSAGGVREEEDGAALAAQSYNVFRFLMACQGRGRVQAKFNG
;
A
#
# COMPACT_ATOMS: atom_id res chain seq x y z
N MET A 1 8.71 7.00 22.29
CA MET A 1 7.33 6.50 22.45
C MET A 1 7.00 6.55 23.93
N PRO A 2 5.86 7.09 24.36
CA PRO A 2 5.43 6.97 25.73
C PRO A 2 5.26 5.48 26.03
N ARG A 3 6.01 4.97 27.01
CA ARG A 3 6.07 3.53 27.36
C ARG A 3 4.77 3.00 28.01
N ASP A 4 3.77 3.86 28.25
CA ASP A 4 2.59 3.53 29.06
C ASP A 4 1.26 3.53 28.29
N ALA A 5 1.29 3.64 26.94
CA ALA A 5 0.10 3.46 26.15
C ALA A 5 0.00 2.00 25.73
N GLU A 6 -1.07 1.32 26.16
CA GLU A 6 -1.41 0.01 25.60
C GLU A 6 -1.44 0.12 24.08
N PRO A 7 -0.68 -0.71 23.35
CA PRO A 7 -0.71 -0.67 21.90
C PRO A 7 -2.12 -1.01 21.44
N THR A 8 -2.70 -0.15 20.61
CA THR A 8 -3.93 -0.50 19.91
C THR A 8 -3.65 -1.77 19.10
N GLN A 9 -4.51 -2.76 19.23
CA GLN A 9 -4.31 -4.03 18.54
C GLN A 9 -4.99 -4.02 17.17
N ASP A 10 -4.40 -4.74 16.23
CA ASP A 10 -5.07 -5.07 14.97
C ASP A 10 -6.38 -5.81 15.28
N VAL A 11 -7.44 -5.38 14.64
CA VAL A 11 -8.76 -6.02 14.75
C VAL A 11 -9.00 -6.81 13.48
N ARG A 12 -9.40 -8.06 13.68
CA ARG A 12 -9.85 -8.92 12.60
C ARG A 12 -11.28 -9.34 12.84
N LEU A 13 -12.11 -9.14 11.85
CA LEU A 13 -13.54 -9.51 11.88
C LEU A 13 -13.85 -10.37 10.65
N GLU A 14 -14.81 -11.27 10.86
CA GLU A 14 -15.41 -12.09 9.82
C GLU A 14 -16.87 -11.72 9.70
N ARG A 15 -17.29 -11.25 8.52
CA ARG A 15 -18.69 -10.87 8.26
C ARG A 15 -19.17 -11.52 6.96
N GLY A 16 -20.16 -12.41 7.05
CA GLY A 16 -20.63 -13.15 5.89
C GLY A 16 -19.48 -13.97 5.27
N ASN A 17 -19.14 -13.69 4.02
CA ASN A 17 -18.04 -14.33 3.29
C ASN A 17 -16.87 -13.38 3.07
N THR A 18 -16.65 -12.44 3.99
CA THR A 18 -15.56 -11.45 3.92
C THR A 18 -14.69 -11.48 5.16
N ILE A 19 -13.45 -11.07 5.01
CA ILE A 19 -12.51 -10.86 6.11
C ILE A 19 -12.15 -9.38 6.15
N LEU A 20 -12.43 -8.75 7.28
CA LEU A 20 -11.97 -7.39 7.56
C LEU A 20 -10.76 -7.45 8.49
N TRP A 21 -9.79 -6.62 8.20
CA TRP A 21 -8.63 -6.42 9.04
C TRP A 21 -8.30 -4.94 9.09
N TYR A 22 -8.27 -4.36 10.30
CA TYR A 22 -8.05 -2.93 10.44
C TYR A 22 -7.36 -2.59 11.76
N TYR A 23 -6.72 -1.44 11.76
CA TYR A 23 -6.06 -0.85 12.93
C TYR A 23 -6.69 0.51 13.25
N PRO A 24 -7.35 0.68 14.42
CA PRO A 24 -7.85 1.96 14.88
C PRO A 24 -6.77 2.68 15.66
N VAL A 25 -6.39 3.90 15.27
CA VAL A 25 -5.42 4.71 16.01
C VAL A 25 -6.00 5.23 17.34
N GLY A 26 -7.33 5.43 17.41
CA GLY A 26 -7.99 5.95 18.60
C GLY A 26 -7.77 7.45 18.82
N ASP A 27 -8.01 7.89 20.05
CA ASP A 27 -7.92 9.31 20.45
C ASP A 27 -6.46 9.79 20.64
N ARG A 28 -5.56 8.88 20.98
CA ARG A 28 -4.14 9.18 21.18
C ARG A 28 -3.36 8.96 19.91
N SER A 29 -2.63 9.98 19.47
CA SER A 29 -1.70 9.91 18.37
C SER A 29 -0.31 10.37 18.80
N ILE A 30 0.68 10.09 18.01
CA ILE A 30 2.05 10.58 18.21
C ILE A 30 2.23 12.02 17.75
N TYR A 31 1.24 12.60 17.07
CA TYR A 31 1.36 13.93 16.45
C TYR A 31 1.72 15.04 17.45
N PRO A 32 1.12 15.15 18.65
CA PRO A 32 1.53 16.15 19.64
C PRO A 32 2.98 15.99 20.11
N ASP A 33 3.45 14.75 20.26
CA ASP A 33 4.81 14.45 20.66
C ASP A 33 5.81 14.79 19.55
N ASP A 34 5.46 14.50 18.30
CA ASP A 34 6.26 14.88 17.14
C ASP A 34 6.38 16.41 17.03
N LEU A 35 5.27 17.15 17.17
CA LEU A 35 5.31 18.61 17.16
C LEU A 35 6.24 19.16 18.25
N LYS A 36 6.24 18.53 19.43
CA LYS A 36 7.13 18.90 20.53
C LYS A 36 8.58 18.57 20.21
N ALA A 37 8.85 17.39 19.71
CA ALA A 37 10.19 16.93 19.34
C ALA A 37 10.83 17.83 18.27
N TYR A 38 10.03 18.30 17.31
CA TYR A 38 10.48 19.22 16.26
C TYR A 38 10.38 20.72 16.65
N GLN A 39 9.98 21.04 17.88
CA GLN A 39 9.83 22.41 18.40
C GLN A 39 8.84 23.28 17.59
N VAL A 40 7.80 22.66 17.02
CA VAL A 40 6.80 23.32 16.17
C VAL A 40 5.38 23.24 16.75
N GLN A 41 5.25 23.19 18.11
CA GLN A 41 3.94 23.08 18.79
C GLN A 41 2.99 24.22 18.45
N HIS A 42 3.54 25.41 18.12
CA HIS A 42 2.76 26.58 17.70
C HIS A 42 1.96 26.33 16.39
N MET A 43 2.32 25.30 15.62
CA MET A 43 1.62 24.91 14.41
C MET A 43 0.36 24.07 14.67
N ALA A 44 0.19 23.52 15.88
CA ALA A 44 -0.93 22.64 16.22
C ALA A 44 -2.31 23.31 15.98
N ALA A 45 -2.41 24.61 16.23
CA ALA A 45 -3.65 25.35 15.97
C ALA A 45 -3.97 25.51 14.47
N ARG A 46 -2.96 25.40 13.61
CA ARG A 46 -3.07 25.59 12.17
C ARG A 46 -3.33 24.27 11.42
N PHE A 47 -2.82 23.19 11.94
CA PHE A 47 -2.92 21.87 11.32
C PHE A 47 -3.57 20.89 12.27
N ALA A 48 -4.73 20.37 11.86
CA ALA A 48 -5.39 19.32 12.61
C ALA A 48 -4.54 18.04 12.63
N ASP A 49 -4.63 17.32 13.74
CA ASP A 49 -3.95 16.02 13.88
C ASP A 49 -4.43 15.03 12.82
N PRO A 50 -3.57 14.60 11.87
CA PRO A 50 -3.97 13.72 10.78
C PRO A 50 -4.09 12.25 11.21
N LEU A 51 -3.60 11.90 12.41
CA LEU A 51 -3.55 10.53 12.90
C LEU A 51 -4.66 10.22 13.88
N ARG A 52 -5.13 11.22 14.66
CA ARG A 52 -6.16 11.05 15.67
C ARG A 52 -7.43 10.47 15.05
N PHE A 53 -7.96 9.40 15.64
CA PHE A 53 -9.12 8.66 15.14
C PHE A 53 -8.94 8.12 13.70
N ASN A 54 -7.73 8.00 13.19
CA ASN A 54 -7.51 7.38 11.91
C ASN A 54 -7.67 5.85 12.04
N THR A 55 -8.54 5.28 11.23
CA THR A 55 -8.68 3.84 11.08
C THR A 55 -8.28 3.46 9.67
N PHE A 56 -7.39 2.50 9.53
CA PHE A 56 -6.93 2.00 8.25
C PHE A 56 -6.92 0.48 8.23
N GLY A 57 -7.18 -0.08 7.07
CA GLY A 57 -7.27 -1.53 6.92
C GLY A 57 -7.86 -1.93 5.59
N ASN A 58 -8.27 -3.19 5.53
CA ASN A 58 -8.72 -3.83 4.31
C ASN A 58 -9.95 -4.70 4.55
N LEU A 59 -10.74 -4.89 3.48
CA LEU A 59 -11.75 -5.92 3.38
C LEU A 59 -11.34 -6.85 2.24
N LEU A 60 -11.30 -8.14 2.53
CA LEU A 60 -11.02 -9.22 1.58
C LEU A 60 -12.30 -9.93 1.21
N GLU A 61 -12.53 -10.13 -0.09
CA GLU A 61 -13.61 -10.96 -0.61
C GLU A 61 -13.18 -11.72 -1.85
N CYS A 62 -13.78 -12.88 -2.04
CA CYS A 62 -13.67 -13.66 -3.28
C CYS A 62 -14.96 -14.46 -3.47
N PRO A 63 -15.77 -14.16 -4.52
CA PRO A 63 -17.06 -14.82 -4.72
C PRO A 63 -16.97 -16.34 -4.90
N SER A 64 -15.85 -16.85 -5.39
CA SER A 64 -15.62 -18.28 -5.64
C SER A 64 -15.05 -19.03 -4.43
N LEU A 65 -14.77 -18.34 -3.33
CA LEU A 65 -14.25 -18.94 -2.11
C LEU A 65 -15.27 -18.83 -0.97
N THR A 66 -15.16 -19.70 0.01
CA THR A 66 -16.00 -19.69 1.21
C THR A 66 -15.15 -19.45 2.44
N LEU A 67 -15.64 -18.63 3.35
CA LEU A 67 -14.99 -18.40 4.63
C LEU A 67 -15.13 -19.63 5.53
N GLN A 68 -14.00 -20.24 5.87
CA GLN A 68 -13.89 -21.42 6.73
C GLN A 68 -12.64 -21.31 7.60
N ASP A 69 -12.79 -21.52 8.91
CA ASP A 69 -11.68 -21.49 9.88
C ASP A 69 -10.78 -20.26 9.73
N GLY A 70 -11.37 -19.09 9.59
CA GLY A 70 -10.64 -17.84 9.46
C GLY A 70 -9.95 -17.61 8.12
N ALA A 71 -10.23 -18.37 7.08
CA ALA A 71 -9.62 -18.21 5.76
C ALA A 71 -10.65 -18.38 4.64
N LEU A 72 -10.46 -17.66 3.55
CA LEU A 72 -11.21 -17.90 2.32
C LEU A 72 -10.64 -19.14 1.64
N ARG A 73 -11.45 -20.19 1.53
CA ARG A 73 -11.07 -21.50 1.01
C ARG A 73 -11.91 -21.89 -0.18
N GLY A 74 -11.29 -22.58 -1.12
CA GLY A 74 -11.96 -23.13 -2.30
C GLY A 74 -10.97 -23.82 -3.24
N ARG A 75 -11.48 -24.39 -4.32
CA ARG A 75 -10.69 -25.00 -5.38
C ARG A 75 -11.13 -24.45 -6.72
N GLY A 76 -10.15 -24.13 -7.57
CA GLY A 76 -10.41 -23.60 -8.90
C GLY A 76 -9.12 -23.33 -9.64
N THR A 77 -9.22 -23.02 -10.91
CA THR A 77 -8.10 -22.62 -11.77
C THR A 77 -8.00 -21.10 -11.93
N SER A 78 -9.03 -20.37 -11.47
CA SER A 78 -9.10 -18.91 -11.55
C SER A 78 -9.87 -18.36 -10.35
N PHE A 79 -9.40 -17.25 -9.81
CA PHE A 79 -10.00 -16.60 -8.66
C PHE A 79 -10.07 -15.08 -8.89
N ASP A 80 -11.19 -14.47 -8.51
CA ASP A 80 -11.37 -13.00 -8.43
C ASP A 80 -11.27 -12.58 -6.96
N LEU A 81 -10.03 -12.40 -6.50
CA LEU A 81 -9.77 -11.89 -5.14
C LEU A 81 -9.78 -10.37 -5.15
N ARG A 82 -10.66 -9.78 -4.34
CA ARG A 82 -10.78 -8.33 -4.19
C ARG A 82 -10.29 -7.89 -2.83
N ILE A 83 -9.47 -6.88 -2.84
CA ILE A 83 -8.91 -6.24 -1.65
C ILE A 83 -9.31 -4.77 -1.69
N HIS A 84 -10.27 -4.41 -0.83
CA HIS A 84 -10.70 -3.03 -0.67
C HIS A 84 -9.90 -2.41 0.47
N ALA A 85 -9.18 -1.32 0.18
CA ALA A 85 -8.38 -0.60 1.17
C ALA A 85 -9.05 0.71 1.55
N LEU A 86 -9.05 1.06 2.83
CA LEU A 86 -9.60 2.31 3.33
C LEU A 86 -8.75 2.85 4.48
N ALA A 87 -8.37 4.11 4.40
CA ALA A 87 -7.86 4.89 5.52
C ALA A 87 -8.77 6.10 5.72
N ARG A 88 -9.33 6.25 6.92
CA ARG A 88 -10.26 7.33 7.22
C ARG A 88 -10.23 7.71 8.70
N GLN A 89 -10.26 9.00 8.98
CA GLN A 89 -10.50 9.50 10.33
C GLN A 89 -11.97 9.34 10.70
N THR A 90 -12.24 8.56 11.74
CA THR A 90 -13.57 8.36 12.32
C THR A 90 -13.45 7.96 13.78
N PRO A 91 -14.21 8.61 14.68
CA PRO A 91 -14.17 8.26 16.10
C PRO A 91 -14.70 6.84 16.41
N GLN A 92 -15.56 6.30 15.56
CA GLN A 92 -16.16 4.98 15.72
C GLN A 92 -15.66 4.04 14.61
N ALA A 93 -15.10 2.90 15.03
CA ALA A 93 -14.66 1.86 14.08
C ALA A 93 -15.82 1.33 13.23
N GLU A 94 -17.03 1.28 13.77
CA GLU A 94 -18.22 0.82 13.03
C GLU A 94 -18.50 1.70 11.79
N THR A 95 -18.35 3.02 11.90
CA THR A 95 -18.50 3.94 10.76
C THR A 95 -17.46 3.66 9.66
N TRP A 96 -16.25 3.23 10.03
CA TRP A 96 -15.23 2.81 9.08
C TRP A 96 -15.64 1.51 8.40
N ILE A 97 -16.12 0.52 9.18
CA ILE A 97 -16.58 -0.77 8.67
C ILE A 97 -17.73 -0.59 7.68
N GLU A 98 -18.77 0.16 8.05
CA GLU A 98 -19.89 0.46 7.15
C GLU A 98 -19.45 1.14 5.86
N THR A 99 -18.42 1.98 5.94
CA THR A 99 -17.90 2.69 4.78
C THR A 99 -17.16 1.74 3.84
N ILE A 100 -16.28 0.87 4.36
CA ILE A 100 -15.54 -0.07 3.51
C ILE A 100 -16.47 -1.12 2.90
N GLU A 101 -17.47 -1.61 3.65
CA GLU A 101 -18.49 -2.53 3.14
C GLU A 101 -19.33 -1.88 2.02
N ARG A 102 -19.72 -0.62 2.19
CA ARG A 102 -20.43 0.14 1.15
C ARG A 102 -19.56 0.34 -0.10
N ASN A 103 -18.27 0.59 0.07
CA ASN A 103 -17.35 0.71 -1.04
C ASN A 103 -17.17 -0.62 -1.76
N ALA A 104 -17.06 -1.73 -1.01
CA ALA A 104 -16.95 -3.07 -1.56
C ALA A 104 -18.20 -3.50 -2.35
N ALA A 105 -19.37 -3.06 -1.91
CA ALA A 105 -20.64 -3.33 -2.59
C ALA A 105 -20.81 -2.58 -3.92
N GLN A 106 -19.91 -1.63 -4.25
CA GLN A 106 -19.98 -0.95 -5.55
C GLN A 106 -19.57 -1.91 -6.66
N PRO A 107 -20.27 -1.90 -7.80
CA PRO A 107 -19.91 -2.74 -8.93
C PRO A 107 -18.51 -2.36 -9.46
N VAL A 108 -17.67 -3.37 -9.66
CA VAL A 108 -16.36 -3.22 -10.28
C VAL A 108 -16.46 -3.70 -11.73
N ASP A 109 -16.19 -2.80 -12.66
CA ASP A 109 -16.12 -3.12 -14.09
C ASP A 109 -14.65 -3.09 -14.53
N VAL A 110 -13.99 -4.24 -14.39
CA VAL A 110 -12.57 -4.39 -14.75
C VAL A 110 -12.32 -4.07 -16.23
N ALA A 111 -13.25 -4.42 -17.11
CA ALA A 111 -13.10 -4.18 -18.55
C ALA A 111 -13.06 -2.68 -18.86
N LYS A 112 -13.83 -1.87 -18.13
CA LYS A 112 -13.84 -0.39 -18.23
C LYS A 112 -12.66 0.24 -17.52
N ASP A 113 -12.34 -0.23 -16.33
CA ASP A 113 -11.37 0.43 -15.44
C ASP A 113 -9.92 0.11 -15.82
N TRP A 114 -9.67 -1.09 -16.34
CA TRP A 114 -8.33 -1.54 -16.72
C TRP A 114 -7.65 -0.66 -17.79
N PRO A 115 -8.31 -0.27 -18.90
CA PRO A 115 -7.73 0.65 -19.88
C PRO A 115 -7.31 2.00 -19.25
N THR A 116 -8.14 2.56 -18.36
CA THR A 116 -7.85 3.82 -17.66
C THR A 116 -6.64 3.66 -16.73
N HIS A 117 -6.57 2.56 -16.00
CA HIS A 117 -5.44 2.25 -15.14
C HIS A 117 -4.14 2.12 -15.94
N ARG A 118 -4.16 1.39 -17.05
CA ARG A 118 -3.01 1.26 -17.95
C ARG A 118 -2.56 2.58 -18.55
N ALA A 119 -3.51 3.38 -19.02
CA ALA A 119 -3.20 4.69 -19.59
C ALA A 119 -2.54 5.62 -18.57
N TRP A 120 -2.98 5.58 -17.32
CA TRP A 120 -2.37 6.36 -16.25
C TRP A 120 -0.90 5.93 -16.01
N TRP A 121 -0.64 4.62 -15.94
CA TRP A 121 0.72 4.12 -15.74
C TRP A 121 1.61 4.39 -16.95
N ALA A 122 1.10 4.26 -18.17
CA ALA A 122 1.83 4.63 -19.37
C ALA A 122 2.26 6.11 -19.32
N ALA A 123 1.32 7.02 -19.07
CA ALA A 123 1.61 8.44 -18.94
C ALA A 123 2.55 8.78 -17.76
N PHE A 124 2.53 7.99 -16.68
CA PHE A 124 3.47 8.14 -15.57
C PHE A 124 4.89 7.78 -15.98
N TRP A 125 5.07 6.67 -16.68
CA TRP A 125 6.38 6.20 -17.10
C TRP A 125 6.95 7.01 -18.26
N ASP A 126 6.12 7.50 -19.17
CA ASP A 126 6.55 8.38 -20.27
C ASP A 126 7.20 9.69 -19.79
N ARG A 127 6.89 10.13 -18.58
CA ARG A 127 7.47 11.36 -18.02
C ARG A 127 8.93 11.26 -17.63
N SER A 128 9.35 10.16 -17.05
CA SER A 128 10.75 9.90 -16.74
C SER A 128 10.99 8.45 -16.28
N TRP A 129 12.10 7.93 -16.64
CA TRP A 129 12.67 6.66 -16.19
C TRP A 129 14.18 6.71 -16.38
N ILE A 130 14.92 5.86 -15.68
CA ILE A 130 16.37 5.78 -15.79
C ILE A 130 16.73 4.36 -16.21
N VAL A 131 17.54 4.26 -17.24
CA VAL A 131 18.29 3.05 -17.59
C VAL A 131 19.77 3.43 -17.57
N VAL A 132 20.53 2.66 -16.82
CA VAL A 132 21.98 2.73 -16.83
C VAL A 132 22.47 1.37 -17.29
N SER A 133 23.30 1.35 -18.30
CA SER A 133 23.96 0.13 -18.79
C SER A 133 25.44 0.34 -18.80
N ASP A 134 26.18 -0.66 -18.36
CA ASP A 134 27.61 -0.70 -18.64
C ASP A 134 27.79 -1.13 -20.09
N ASN A 135 28.30 -0.23 -20.94
CA ASN A 135 28.55 -0.51 -22.36
C ASN A 135 29.67 -1.54 -22.56
N THR A 136 30.39 -1.89 -21.51
CA THR A 136 31.41 -2.95 -21.52
C THR A 136 30.81 -4.34 -21.36
N LEU A 137 29.55 -4.46 -20.96
CA LEU A 137 28.89 -5.75 -20.82
C LEU A 137 28.64 -6.39 -22.20
N PRO A 138 28.95 -7.69 -22.36
CA PRO A 138 28.63 -8.42 -23.57
C PRO A 138 27.12 -8.49 -23.83
N PRO A 139 26.68 -8.62 -25.11
CA PRO A 139 25.26 -8.62 -25.46
C PRO A 139 24.44 -9.62 -24.68
N GLU A 140 25.00 -10.79 -24.38
CA GLU A 140 24.33 -11.88 -23.63
C GLU A 140 23.99 -11.46 -22.20
N ALA A 141 24.82 -10.64 -21.57
CA ALA A 141 24.57 -10.12 -20.24
C ALA A 141 23.48 -9.03 -20.24
N ARG A 142 23.26 -8.35 -21.37
CA ARG A 142 22.20 -7.34 -21.53
C ARG A 142 20.82 -7.98 -21.66
N GLU A 143 20.71 -9.15 -22.30
CA GLU A 143 19.43 -9.87 -22.44
C GLU A 143 18.93 -10.44 -21.11
N GLN A 144 19.79 -10.73 -20.14
CA GLN A 144 19.42 -11.22 -18.82
C GLN A 144 18.67 -10.17 -17.97
N PHE A 145 18.78 -8.88 -18.30
CA PHE A 145 18.06 -7.80 -17.63
C PHE A 145 16.55 -7.73 -17.97
N HIS A 146 16.10 -8.41 -19.00
CA HIS A 146 14.70 -8.52 -19.37
C HIS A 146 14.06 -9.83 -18.89
N GLY A 147 14.81 -10.66 -18.17
CA GLY A 147 14.34 -11.91 -17.61
C GLY A 147 13.55 -11.73 -16.32
N GLU A 148 12.70 -12.72 -16.03
CA GLU A 148 11.93 -12.88 -14.81
C GLU A 148 12.78 -12.59 -13.56
N PRO A 149 12.24 -11.91 -12.53
CA PRO A 149 12.98 -11.68 -11.30
C PRO A 149 13.36 -13.01 -10.67
N SER A 150 14.64 -13.33 -10.64
CA SER A 150 15.13 -14.55 -9.99
C SER A 150 14.86 -14.47 -8.50
N ALA A 151 14.06 -15.39 -8.00
CA ALA A 151 13.90 -15.61 -6.59
C ALA A 151 15.22 -16.13 -5.99
N GLY A 152 15.94 -15.27 -5.30
CA GLY A 152 17.03 -15.68 -4.42
C GLY A 152 18.44 -15.22 -4.81
N GLY A 153 18.99 -14.37 -3.98
CA GLY A 153 20.42 -14.14 -3.81
C GLY A 153 21.03 -13.14 -4.78
N VAL A 154 21.50 -12.05 -4.22
CA VAL A 154 22.40 -11.09 -4.89
C VAL A 154 23.64 -11.86 -5.35
N ARG A 155 23.88 -11.93 -6.67
CA ARG A 155 25.17 -12.41 -7.20
C ARG A 155 26.19 -11.30 -7.01
N GLU A 156 27.39 -11.64 -6.50
CA GLU A 156 28.51 -10.71 -6.26
C GLU A 156 29.04 -10.02 -7.51
N GLU A 157 28.52 -10.33 -8.70
CA GLU A 157 28.92 -9.76 -9.99
C GLU A 157 27.82 -8.91 -10.65
N GLU A 158 26.78 -8.50 -9.93
CA GLU A 158 25.73 -7.67 -10.50
C GLU A 158 26.23 -6.25 -10.76
N ASP A 159 25.99 -5.75 -11.99
CA ASP A 159 26.28 -4.38 -12.40
C ASP A 159 25.63 -3.37 -11.45
N GLY A 160 26.42 -2.74 -10.59
CA GLY A 160 25.97 -1.76 -9.61
C GLY A 160 25.20 -0.59 -10.24
N ALA A 161 25.47 -0.25 -11.48
CA ALA A 161 24.79 0.81 -12.21
C ALA A 161 23.36 0.38 -12.60
N ALA A 162 23.19 -0.85 -13.06
CA ALA A 162 21.88 -1.40 -13.36
C ALA A 162 21.02 -1.55 -12.09
N LEU A 163 21.61 -2.02 -10.98
CA LEU A 163 20.95 -2.13 -9.69
C LEU A 163 20.50 -0.74 -9.17
N ALA A 164 21.33 0.29 -9.33
CA ALA A 164 20.97 1.65 -8.96
C ALA A 164 19.78 2.18 -9.80
N ALA A 165 19.80 1.94 -11.12
CA ALA A 165 18.71 2.31 -12.02
C ALA A 165 17.40 1.57 -11.67
N GLN A 166 17.49 0.27 -11.39
CA GLN A 166 16.36 -0.54 -10.95
C GLN A 166 15.78 0.00 -9.63
N SER A 167 16.65 0.26 -8.64
CA SER A 167 16.26 0.79 -7.34
C SER A 167 15.52 2.12 -7.47
N TYR A 168 16.02 3.03 -8.33
CA TYR A 168 15.36 4.29 -8.63
C TYR A 168 13.95 4.07 -9.23
N ASN A 169 13.82 3.19 -10.21
CA ASN A 169 12.54 2.93 -10.87
C ASN A 169 11.53 2.28 -9.89
N VAL A 170 11.99 1.34 -9.06
CA VAL A 170 11.17 0.74 -7.99
C VAL A 170 10.75 1.80 -6.98
N PHE A 171 11.67 2.65 -6.53
CA PHE A 171 11.35 3.76 -5.63
C PHE A 171 10.28 4.70 -6.22
N ARG A 172 10.42 5.09 -7.49
CA ARG A 172 9.40 5.89 -8.19
C ARG A 172 8.04 5.21 -8.24
N PHE A 173 8.03 3.91 -8.53
CA PHE A 173 6.79 3.11 -8.51
C PHE A 173 6.13 3.14 -7.14
N LEU A 174 6.88 2.86 -6.07
CA LEU A 174 6.37 2.88 -4.70
C LEU A 174 5.84 4.25 -4.31
N MET A 175 6.55 5.32 -4.66
CA MET A 175 6.09 6.69 -4.41
C MET A 175 4.80 7.02 -5.18
N ALA A 176 4.67 6.56 -6.42
CA ALA A 176 3.45 6.73 -7.20
C ALA A 176 2.25 5.96 -6.62
N CYS A 177 2.48 4.78 -6.04
CA CYS A 177 1.45 4.01 -5.35
C CYS A 177 0.96 4.71 -4.07
N GLN A 178 1.84 5.39 -3.36
CA GLN A 178 1.56 6.03 -2.07
C GLN A 178 1.12 7.49 -2.19
N GLY A 179 1.57 8.19 -3.21
CA GLY A 179 1.46 9.65 -3.34
C GLY A 179 0.13 10.17 -3.90
N ARG A 180 -0.93 9.36 -4.01
CA ARG A 180 -2.22 9.78 -4.58
C ARG A 180 -3.18 10.41 -3.57
N GLY A 181 -2.86 10.38 -2.30
CA GLY A 181 -3.64 10.99 -1.23
C GLY A 181 -3.35 12.48 -1.05
N ARG A 182 -4.14 13.14 -0.21
CA ARG A 182 -3.92 14.55 0.18
C ARG A 182 -2.65 14.74 1.02
N VAL A 183 -2.19 13.68 1.64
CA VAL A 183 -0.99 13.67 2.48
C VAL A 183 -0.07 12.59 1.92
N GLN A 184 1.19 12.94 1.72
CA GLN A 184 2.18 11.96 1.30
C GLN A 184 2.40 10.94 2.40
N ALA A 185 2.57 9.67 2.03
CA ALA A 185 2.98 8.66 2.98
C ALA A 185 4.34 9.04 3.58
N LYS A 186 4.47 8.88 4.88
CA LYS A 186 5.76 9.06 5.54
C LYS A 186 6.72 7.99 5.01
N PHE A 187 7.80 8.43 4.39
CA PHE A 187 8.87 7.55 4.02
C PHE A 187 9.70 7.23 5.27
N ASN A 188 9.64 6.01 5.70
CA ASN A 188 10.60 5.48 6.66
C ASN A 188 11.69 4.79 5.86
N GLY A 189 12.72 5.54 5.53
CA GLY A 189 13.92 5.01 4.93
C GLY A 189 14.56 3.95 5.80
#